data_3f3fa0da481bf897d98106ab21dc0119
#
_entry.id   3f3fa0da481bf897d98106ab21dc0119
#
_cell.length_a   1.000
_cell.length_b   1.000
_cell.length_c   1.000
_cell.angle_alpha   90.00
_cell.angle_beta   90.00
_cell.angle_gamma   90.00
#
_symmetry.space_group_name_H-M   'P 1'
#
loop_
_entity.id
_entity.type
_entity.pdbx_description
1 polymer ?
#
loop_
_entity_poly.entity_id
_entity_poly.type
_entity_poly.pdbx_seq_one_letter_code
_entity_poly.pdbx_strand_id
1 'polypeptide(L)'
;MNNIEKAKECLKNGASLVLYDGKEFIEENGKGLSPLLKLLSEKNDLSRFCAADKIIGKAAAMLFALLKIKNVYGEVLSRKAIPILEKYGIKYSFGTVTDSIKNRYGTGICPMEQTVEGIDDADTALKAIKEKIKTMRMNNMKKLGFGRSEESVV
;
A
#
# COMPACT_ATOMS: atom_id res chain seq x y z
N MET A 1 -21.08 -11.66 10.60
CA MET A 1 -20.08 -11.06 9.73
C MET A 1 -18.70 -11.32 10.28
N ASN A 2 -17.78 -11.83 9.47
CA ASN A 2 -16.43 -12.07 9.95
C ASN A 2 -15.61 -10.76 9.93
N ASN A 3 -14.36 -10.83 10.38
CA ASN A 3 -13.56 -9.63 10.52
C ASN A 3 -13.30 -8.90 9.19
N ILE A 4 -13.03 -9.66 8.13
CA ILE A 4 -12.74 -9.04 6.85
C ILE A 4 -13.99 -8.34 6.30
N GLU A 5 -15.17 -8.87 6.54
CA GLU A 5 -16.40 -8.23 6.08
C GLU A 5 -16.69 -6.96 6.83
N LYS A 6 -16.36 -6.91 8.12
CA LYS A 6 -16.51 -5.68 8.90
C LYS A 6 -15.53 -4.60 8.41
N ALA A 7 -14.31 -5.01 8.08
CA ALA A 7 -13.33 -4.07 7.53
C ALA A 7 -13.81 -3.53 6.19
N LYS A 8 -14.39 -4.39 5.33
CA LYS A 8 -14.94 -3.96 4.05
C LYS A 8 -16.05 -2.93 4.23
N GLU A 9 -16.91 -3.13 5.22
CA GLU A 9 -18.01 -2.20 5.46
C GLU A 9 -17.47 -0.82 5.85
N CYS A 10 -16.49 -0.78 6.72
CA CYS A 10 -15.87 0.47 7.10
C CYS A 10 -15.21 1.16 5.91
N LEU A 11 -14.63 0.38 5.00
CA LEU A 11 -13.99 0.94 3.83
C LEU A 11 -14.98 1.72 2.96
N LYS A 12 -16.22 1.26 2.91
CA LYS A 12 -17.26 1.94 2.13
C LYS A 12 -17.61 3.32 2.68
N ASN A 13 -17.26 3.60 3.92
CA ASN A 13 -17.58 4.87 4.55
C ASN A 13 -16.53 5.95 4.31
N GLY A 14 -15.61 5.72 3.39
CA GLY A 14 -14.70 6.77 2.95
C GLY A 14 -13.23 6.62 3.30
N ALA A 15 -12.90 5.65 4.14
CA ALA A 15 -11.50 5.40 4.46
C ALA A 15 -10.80 4.80 3.24
N SER A 16 -9.49 5.01 3.13
CA SER A 16 -8.72 4.38 2.07
C SER A 16 -8.16 3.02 2.50
N LEU A 17 -7.98 2.83 3.80
CA LEU A 17 -7.47 1.59 4.37
C LEU A 17 -8.11 1.39 5.73
N VAL A 18 -8.56 0.18 6.02
CA VAL A 18 -9.16 -0.17 7.30
C VAL A 18 -8.53 -1.47 7.79
N LEU A 19 -8.06 -1.47 9.03
CA LEU A 19 -7.61 -2.69 9.69
C LEU A 19 -8.57 -3.00 10.83
N TYR A 20 -8.82 -4.28 11.07
CA TYR A 20 -9.72 -4.69 12.14
C TYR A 20 -9.23 -6.02 12.74
N ASP A 21 -9.24 -6.13 14.07
CA ASP A 21 -8.76 -7.34 14.73
C ASP A 21 -9.85 -8.07 15.50
N GLY A 22 -11.09 -7.66 15.33
CA GLY A 22 -12.23 -8.23 16.06
C GLY A 22 -12.68 -7.34 17.21
N LYS A 23 -11.87 -6.37 17.58
CA LYS A 23 -12.20 -5.44 18.66
C LYS A 23 -11.97 -3.99 18.25
N GLU A 24 -10.82 -3.68 17.69
CA GLU A 24 -10.53 -2.28 17.35
C GLU A 24 -10.31 -2.12 15.86
N PHE A 25 -10.65 -0.94 15.36
CA PHE A 25 -10.46 -0.54 13.98
C PHE A 25 -9.31 0.46 13.90
N ILE A 26 -8.51 0.36 12.85
CA ILE A 26 -7.56 1.39 12.49
C ILE A 26 -8.00 1.87 11.11
N GLU A 27 -8.33 3.15 10.98
CA GLU A 27 -8.79 3.71 9.73
C GLU A 27 -7.81 4.78 9.26
N GLU A 28 -7.46 4.73 7.99
CA GLU A 28 -6.56 5.69 7.39
C GLU A 28 -7.22 6.30 6.17
N ASN A 29 -6.92 7.57 5.91
CA ASN A 29 -7.50 8.29 4.79
C ASN A 29 -6.46 8.80 3.81
N GLY A 30 -5.19 8.46 4.01
CA GLY A 30 -4.13 8.90 3.11
C GLY A 30 -4.25 8.29 1.74
N LYS A 31 -3.41 8.73 0.82
CA LYS A 31 -3.44 8.26 -0.57
C LYS A 31 -2.27 7.34 -0.85
N GLY A 32 -2.48 6.47 -1.81
CA GLY A 32 -1.43 5.57 -2.29
C GLY A 32 -0.91 4.68 -1.19
N LEU A 33 0.40 4.58 -1.09
CA LEU A 33 1.04 3.72 -0.09
C LEU A 33 1.27 4.41 1.24
N SER A 34 0.96 5.70 1.34
CA SER A 34 1.28 6.45 2.57
C SER A 34 0.66 5.86 3.83
N PRO A 35 -0.59 5.36 3.83
CA PRO A 35 -1.11 4.74 5.04
C PRO A 35 -0.32 3.53 5.49
N LEU A 36 0.11 2.67 4.55
CA LEU A 36 0.87 1.48 4.89
C LEU A 36 2.27 1.83 5.39
N LEU A 37 2.90 2.83 4.76
CA LEU A 37 4.21 3.29 5.20
C LEU A 37 4.17 3.90 6.59
N LYS A 38 3.08 4.62 6.89
CA LYS A 38 2.88 5.19 8.21
C LYS A 38 2.78 4.07 9.26
N LEU A 39 2.00 3.04 8.98
CA LEU A 39 1.85 1.92 9.91
C LEU A 39 3.17 1.19 10.11
N LEU A 40 3.97 1.04 9.05
CA LEU A 40 5.28 0.42 9.18
C LEU A 40 6.21 1.21 10.08
N SER A 41 6.10 2.54 10.07
CA SER A 41 6.94 3.37 10.91
C SER A 41 6.50 3.36 12.37
N GLU A 42 5.23 3.08 12.62
CA GLU A 42 4.66 3.11 13.96
C GLU A 42 4.57 1.75 14.62
N LYS A 43 4.27 0.72 13.86
CA LYS A 43 4.04 -0.62 14.39
C LYS A 43 4.73 -1.66 13.53
N ASN A 44 5.28 -2.66 14.17
CA ASN A 44 6.01 -3.69 13.46
C ASN A 44 5.24 -4.99 13.26
N ASP A 45 4.21 -5.23 14.04
CA ASP A 45 3.49 -6.50 13.98
C ASP A 45 2.00 -6.23 14.09
N LEU A 46 1.30 -6.38 12.99
CA LEU A 46 -0.14 -6.24 12.93
C LEU A 46 -0.78 -7.56 12.55
N SER A 47 -0.15 -8.69 12.94
CA SER A 47 -0.58 -10.00 12.51
C SER A 47 -1.99 -10.37 12.98
N ARG A 48 -2.48 -9.74 14.03
CA ARG A 48 -3.84 -10.03 14.50
C ARG A 48 -4.92 -9.29 13.69
N PHE A 49 -4.50 -8.36 12.82
CA PHE A 49 -5.46 -7.56 12.03
C PHE A 49 -5.70 -8.17 10.66
N CYS A 50 -6.91 -8.02 10.14
CA CYS A 50 -7.14 -8.13 8.71
C CYS A 50 -7.23 -6.72 8.15
N ALA A 51 -7.13 -6.58 6.84
CA ALA A 51 -7.12 -5.26 6.21
C ALA A 51 -8.04 -5.23 5.00
N ALA A 52 -8.71 -4.08 4.82
CA ALA A 52 -9.44 -3.79 3.60
C ALA A 52 -8.86 -2.52 3.01
N ASP A 53 -8.52 -2.56 1.74
CA ASP A 53 -7.85 -1.47 1.04
C ASP A 53 -8.60 -1.19 -0.26
N LYS A 54 -8.64 0.05 -0.68
CA LYS A 54 -9.30 0.38 -1.95
C LYS A 54 -8.54 -0.18 -3.14
N ILE A 55 -7.22 -0.14 -3.10
CA ILE A 55 -6.40 -0.59 -4.21
C ILE A 55 -5.19 -1.34 -3.68
N ILE A 56 -5.03 -2.59 -4.09
CA ILE A 56 -3.86 -3.38 -3.72
C ILE A 56 -3.08 -3.73 -4.98
N GLY A 57 -1.92 -3.11 -5.15
CA GLY A 57 -0.98 -3.48 -6.18
C GLY A 57 0.16 -4.31 -5.59
N LYS A 58 1.16 -4.61 -6.39
CA LYS A 58 2.32 -5.38 -5.93
C LYS A 58 3.04 -4.69 -4.78
N ALA A 59 3.20 -3.36 -4.86
CA ALA A 59 3.86 -2.60 -3.80
C ALA A 59 3.11 -2.73 -2.48
N ALA A 60 1.78 -2.55 -2.50
CA ALA A 60 0.98 -2.69 -1.29
C ALA A 60 1.07 -4.10 -0.72
N ALA A 61 1.06 -5.12 -1.58
CA ALA A 61 1.17 -6.51 -1.14
C ALA A 61 2.48 -6.75 -0.38
N MET A 62 3.58 -6.16 -0.85
CA MET A 62 4.87 -6.24 -0.17
C MET A 62 4.81 -5.62 1.21
N LEU A 63 4.14 -4.47 1.32
CA LEU A 63 4.03 -3.77 2.61
C LEU A 63 3.13 -4.52 3.58
N PHE A 64 2.04 -5.14 3.10
CA PHE A 64 1.23 -6.00 3.95
C PHE A 64 2.05 -7.17 4.50
N ALA A 65 2.94 -7.72 3.69
CA ALA A 65 3.80 -8.81 4.16
C ALA A 65 4.70 -8.34 5.30
N LEU A 66 5.26 -7.14 5.18
CA LEU A 66 6.13 -6.60 6.23
C LEU A 66 5.35 -6.28 7.50
N LEU A 67 4.09 -5.90 7.39
CA LEU A 67 3.23 -5.66 8.54
C LEU A 67 2.70 -6.96 9.15
N LYS A 68 2.97 -8.10 8.50
CA LYS A 68 2.56 -9.43 8.94
C LYS A 68 1.05 -9.64 8.95
N ILE A 69 0.34 -8.87 8.15
CA ILE A 69 -1.09 -9.02 7.98
C ILE A 69 -1.33 -10.22 7.08
N LYS A 70 -2.23 -11.12 7.50
CA LYS A 70 -2.42 -12.40 6.82
C LYS A 70 -3.73 -12.52 6.05
N ASN A 71 -4.58 -11.52 6.11
CA ASN A 71 -5.86 -11.57 5.40
C ASN A 71 -6.19 -10.17 4.91
N VAL A 72 -6.32 -10.00 3.61
CA VAL A 72 -6.57 -8.69 3.01
C VAL A 72 -7.72 -8.74 2.01
N TYR A 73 -8.41 -7.64 1.87
CA TYR A 73 -9.40 -7.44 0.82
C TYR A 73 -9.01 -6.19 0.04
N GLY A 74 -8.97 -6.29 -1.28
CA GLY A 74 -8.76 -5.13 -2.13
C GLY A 74 -9.99 -4.86 -2.95
N GLU A 75 -10.53 -3.64 -2.88
CA GLU A 75 -11.66 -3.30 -3.73
C GLU A 75 -11.23 -3.46 -5.19
N VAL A 76 -10.02 -3.01 -5.50
CA VAL A 76 -9.36 -3.28 -6.77
C VAL A 76 -8.05 -3.97 -6.47
N LEU A 77 -7.83 -5.13 -7.07
CA LEU A 77 -6.61 -5.91 -6.85
C LEU A 77 -5.88 -6.07 -8.18
N SER A 78 -4.59 -5.76 -8.19
CA SER A 78 -3.77 -5.99 -9.38
C SER A 78 -3.39 -7.46 -9.47
N ARG A 79 -3.43 -8.02 -10.68
CA ARG A 79 -2.94 -9.38 -10.89
C ARG A 79 -1.49 -9.52 -10.45
N LYS A 80 -0.72 -8.45 -10.53
CA LYS A 80 0.69 -8.48 -10.14
C LYS A 80 0.88 -8.63 -8.63
N ALA A 81 -0.13 -8.32 -7.84
CA ALA A 81 -0.07 -8.50 -6.39
C ALA A 81 -0.25 -9.96 -5.99
N ILE A 82 -0.97 -10.74 -6.79
CA ILE A 82 -1.35 -12.10 -6.43
C ILE A 82 -0.16 -13.00 -6.12
N PRO A 83 0.88 -13.06 -6.98
CA PRO A 83 2.04 -13.92 -6.66
C PRO A 83 2.72 -13.53 -5.35
N ILE A 84 2.72 -12.25 -5.01
CA ILE A 84 3.33 -11.76 -3.78
C ILE A 84 2.48 -12.18 -2.58
N LEU A 85 1.17 -12.01 -2.68
CA LEU A 85 0.27 -12.42 -1.60
C LEU A 85 0.42 -13.92 -1.33
N GLU A 86 0.50 -14.71 -2.40
CA GLU A 86 0.67 -16.15 -2.26
C GLU A 86 2.04 -16.51 -1.70
N LYS A 87 3.08 -15.83 -2.14
CA LYS A 87 4.43 -16.08 -1.65
C LYS A 87 4.53 -15.89 -0.13
N TYR A 88 3.88 -14.85 0.38
CA TYR A 88 3.95 -14.55 1.80
C TYR A 88 2.80 -15.15 2.61
N GLY A 89 2.01 -16.02 2.00
CA GLY A 89 0.94 -16.73 2.71
C GLY A 89 -0.20 -15.82 3.15
N ILE A 90 -0.48 -14.77 2.40
CA ILE A 90 -1.54 -13.83 2.73
C ILE A 90 -2.81 -14.25 2.01
N LYS A 91 -3.88 -14.47 2.78
CA LYS A 91 -5.18 -14.79 2.21
C LYS A 91 -5.75 -13.50 1.64
N TYR A 92 -6.37 -13.58 0.48
CA TYR A 92 -6.87 -12.37 -0.17
C TYR A 92 -8.24 -12.60 -0.81
N SER A 93 -8.96 -11.49 -0.94
CA SER A 93 -10.22 -11.44 -1.67
C SER A 93 -10.29 -10.08 -2.34
N PHE A 94 -11.22 -9.89 -3.25
CA PHE A 94 -11.25 -8.64 -4.02
C PHE A 94 -12.64 -8.37 -4.57
N GLY A 95 -12.86 -7.11 -4.91
CA GLY A 95 -14.05 -6.73 -5.66
C GLY A 95 -13.81 -6.87 -7.14
N THR A 96 -12.74 -6.28 -7.66
CA THR A 96 -12.39 -6.30 -9.08
C THR A 96 -10.90 -6.58 -9.24
N VAL A 97 -10.53 -7.32 -10.27
CA VAL A 97 -9.13 -7.56 -10.61
C VAL A 97 -8.76 -6.70 -11.81
N THR A 98 -7.58 -6.10 -11.78
CA THR A 98 -7.06 -5.32 -12.90
C THR A 98 -5.65 -5.82 -13.24
N ASP A 99 -5.21 -5.57 -14.47
CA ASP A 99 -3.88 -6.02 -14.88
C ASP A 99 -2.77 -5.19 -14.23
N SER A 100 -3.00 -3.91 -14.01
CA SER A 100 -2.00 -3.06 -13.40
C SER A 100 -2.67 -1.86 -12.74
N ILE A 101 -1.97 -1.26 -11.79
CA ILE A 101 -2.44 -0.04 -11.11
C ILE A 101 -1.94 1.17 -11.89
N LYS A 102 -2.85 2.07 -12.24
CA LYS A 102 -2.52 3.26 -13.00
C LYS A 102 -2.09 4.40 -12.07
N ASN A 103 -1.34 5.35 -12.63
CA ASN A 103 -1.01 6.57 -11.90
C ASN A 103 -2.29 7.40 -11.75
N ARG A 104 -2.18 8.49 -10.99
CA ARG A 104 -3.37 9.31 -10.68
C ARG A 104 -4.02 9.92 -11.92
N TYR A 105 -3.28 10.03 -13.01
CA TYR A 105 -3.80 10.65 -14.24
C TYR A 105 -4.34 9.63 -15.23
N GLY A 106 -4.19 8.35 -14.94
CA GLY A 106 -4.64 7.30 -15.84
C GLY A 106 -3.82 7.15 -17.11
N THR A 107 -2.66 7.81 -17.20
CA THR A 107 -1.87 7.83 -18.43
C THR A 107 -0.78 6.78 -18.46
N GLY A 108 -0.56 6.06 -17.37
CA GLY A 108 0.46 5.03 -17.31
C GLY A 108 0.43 4.31 -15.98
N ILE A 109 1.45 3.50 -15.72
CA ILE A 109 1.51 2.68 -14.53
C ILE A 109 1.94 3.53 -13.34
N CYS A 110 1.38 3.25 -12.17
CA CYS A 110 1.73 3.93 -10.93
C CYS A 110 3.24 3.87 -10.70
N PRO A 111 3.88 4.97 -10.34
CA PRO A 111 5.33 4.99 -10.12
C PRO A 111 5.81 3.98 -9.07
N MET A 112 5.00 3.72 -8.05
CA MET A 112 5.38 2.73 -7.04
C MET A 112 5.36 1.33 -7.61
N GLU A 113 4.41 1.03 -8.52
CA GLU A 113 4.35 -0.26 -9.17
C GLU A 113 5.53 -0.44 -10.12
N GLN A 114 5.93 0.61 -10.82
CA GLN A 114 7.11 0.56 -11.65
C GLN A 114 8.36 0.28 -10.82
N THR A 115 8.43 0.90 -9.65
CA THR A 115 9.59 0.76 -8.76
C THR A 115 9.79 -0.68 -8.32
N VAL A 116 8.71 -1.42 -8.05
CA VAL A 116 8.82 -2.80 -7.55
C VAL A 116 8.70 -3.85 -8.64
N GLU A 117 8.65 -3.44 -9.90
CA GLU A 117 8.36 -4.37 -10.99
C GLU A 117 9.28 -5.58 -11.03
N GLY A 118 10.55 -5.43 -10.87
CA GLY A 118 11.49 -6.54 -10.89
C GLY A 118 11.86 -7.06 -9.52
N ILE A 119 11.16 -6.67 -8.47
CA ILE A 119 11.52 -6.98 -7.10
C ILE A 119 10.50 -7.94 -6.51
N ASP A 120 10.96 -9.06 -5.96
CA ASP A 120 10.06 -10.04 -5.36
C ASP A 120 10.25 -10.19 -3.84
N ASP A 121 11.18 -9.46 -3.26
CA ASP A 121 11.45 -9.50 -1.83
C ASP A 121 10.92 -8.23 -1.17
N ALA A 122 10.13 -8.41 -0.10
CA ALA A 122 9.43 -7.28 0.53
C ALA A 122 10.39 -6.25 1.14
N ASP A 123 11.48 -6.70 1.77
CA ASP A 123 12.44 -5.77 2.36
C ASP A 123 13.13 -4.94 1.28
N THR A 124 13.52 -5.57 0.18
CA THR A 124 14.13 -4.87 -0.95
C THR A 124 13.14 -3.88 -1.55
N ALA A 125 11.87 -4.30 -1.67
CA ALA A 125 10.83 -3.42 -2.19
C ALA A 125 10.65 -2.19 -1.31
N LEU A 126 10.67 -2.34 0.01
CA LEU A 126 10.52 -1.21 0.91
C LEU A 126 11.64 -0.20 0.72
N LYS A 127 12.87 -0.67 0.59
CA LYS A 127 14.01 0.23 0.35
C LYS A 127 13.83 0.99 -0.96
N ALA A 128 13.44 0.29 -2.01
CA ALA A 128 13.24 0.92 -3.31
C ALA A 128 12.10 1.93 -3.28
N ILE A 129 11.02 1.62 -2.58
CA ILE A 129 9.88 2.52 -2.44
C ILE A 129 10.31 3.80 -1.70
N LYS A 130 11.05 3.66 -0.61
CA LYS A 130 11.51 4.83 0.15
C LYS A 130 12.42 5.71 -0.69
N GLU A 131 13.31 5.10 -1.47
CA GLU A 131 14.20 5.87 -2.36
C GLU A 131 13.37 6.58 -3.43
N LYS A 132 12.39 5.92 -3.98
CA LYS A 132 11.54 6.53 -5.01
C LYS A 132 10.78 7.74 -4.46
N ILE A 133 10.23 7.61 -3.26
CA ILE A 133 9.51 8.70 -2.63
C ILE A 133 10.43 9.88 -2.41
N LYS A 134 11.66 9.62 -1.94
CA LYS A 134 12.64 10.66 -1.72
C LYS A 134 12.95 11.39 -3.04
N THR A 135 13.17 10.64 -4.10
CA THR A 135 13.45 11.22 -5.41
C THR A 135 12.27 12.05 -5.91
N MET A 136 11.07 11.57 -5.75
CA MET A 136 9.88 12.30 -6.18
C MET A 136 9.71 13.60 -5.42
N ARG A 137 9.98 13.59 -4.11
CA ARG A 137 9.92 14.82 -3.32
C ARG A 137 10.95 15.83 -3.79
N MET A 138 12.17 15.40 -4.05
CA MET A 138 13.22 16.29 -4.53
C MET A 138 12.86 16.88 -5.89
N ASN A 139 12.34 16.06 -6.80
CA ASN A 139 11.95 16.54 -8.11
C ASN A 139 10.81 17.55 -8.01
N ASN A 140 9.88 17.30 -7.12
CA ASN A 140 8.78 18.22 -6.92
C ASN A 140 9.24 19.54 -6.35
N MET A 141 10.19 19.52 -5.43
CA MET A 141 10.77 20.73 -4.88
C MET A 141 11.47 21.55 -5.97
N LYS A 142 12.20 20.91 -6.85
CA LYS A 142 12.84 21.59 -7.96
C LYS A 142 11.83 22.27 -8.87
N LYS A 143 10.74 21.59 -9.17
CA LYS A 143 9.69 22.16 -10.00
C LYS A 143 9.08 23.39 -9.38
N LEU A 144 9.01 23.43 -8.06
CA LEU A 144 8.44 24.57 -7.36
C LEU A 144 9.48 25.67 -7.10
N GLY A 145 10.71 25.50 -7.59
CA GLY A 145 11.73 26.51 -7.42
C GLY A 145 12.50 26.44 -6.12
N PHE A 146 12.35 25.39 -5.37
CA PHE A 146 13.06 25.29 -4.11
C PHE A 146 14.41 24.64 -4.23
N GLY A 147 14.75 24.11 -5.15
CA GLY A 147 15.96 23.56 -5.47
C GLY A 147 17.07 23.29 -4.62
N ARG A 148 17.23 23.41 -3.58
CA ARG A 148 18.27 23.22 -2.90
C ARG A 148 18.09 22.40 -1.89
N SER A 149 18.83 21.89 -1.71
CA SER A 149 18.86 21.00 -0.88
C SER A 149 18.48 21.26 0.35
N GLU A 150 18.66 22.19 0.63
CA GLU A 150 18.50 22.39 1.81
C GLU A 150 17.27 22.05 2.17
N GLU A 151 16.61 22.05 1.58
CA GLU A 151 15.44 21.86 1.90
C GLU A 151 15.16 20.74 2.32
N SER A 152 15.55 20.20 2.51
CA SER A 152 15.35 19.27 2.98
C SER A 152 14.46 18.72 3.11
N VAL A 153 13.96 18.72 3.01
CA VAL A 153 13.07 18.24 2.85
C VAL A 153 12.70 17.27 3.26
N VAL A 154 12.62 16.79 3.59
CA VAL A 154 12.20 15.82 3.92
C VAL A 154 11.60 15.47 4.41
#